data_e32db49f953e3a7b682caa73cf6e5b30
#
_entry.id   e32db49f953e3a7b682caa73cf6e5b30
#
_cell.length_a   1.000
_cell.length_b   1.000
_cell.length_c   1.000
_cell.angle_alpha   90.00
_cell.angle_beta   90.00
_cell.angle_gamma   90.00
#
_symmetry.space_group_name_H-M   'P 1'
#
loop_
_entity.id
_entity.type
_entity.pdbx_description
1 polymer ?
#
loop_
_entity_poly.entity_id
_entity_poly.type
_entity_poly.pdbx_seq_one_letter_code
_entity_poly.pdbx_strand_id
1 'polypeptide(L)'
;MKYSQQEIIQYVQEEDVKFIRLAFCDVFGKQKNISIMPDELQRAFSYGIAIDASAIDGFGDETHSDLFLHPEPDTLMPLPWRPEEGSVVRMFCHITHQDGTPFEYDSRALLEKAIKAASEEGLQFSFGTEQEFYLFRSDDFGEPTMIPYDHAGYMDIAPEDKGENIRREICLTLEQMGIHPESSHHEQGPGQNEIDFRYSDPMTAADNALTFQTVVKAVALRNGLCADFSPKPLRDQPAIGFILTFPSNPIANLIIWTL
;
A
#
# COMPACT_ATOMS: atom_id res chain seq x y z
N MET A 1 1.59 17.87 -7.52
CA MET A 1 2.68 18.88 -7.38
C MET A 1 3.90 18.08 -6.99
N LYS A 2 5.02 18.24 -7.67
CA LYS A 2 6.23 17.46 -7.33
C LYS A 2 7.03 18.20 -6.27
N TYR A 3 7.29 17.53 -5.16
CA TYR A 3 8.13 18.08 -4.10
C TYR A 3 9.61 17.88 -4.41
N SER A 4 10.42 18.90 -4.15
CA SER A 4 11.87 18.79 -4.18
C SER A 4 12.38 18.09 -2.91
N GLN A 5 13.59 17.50 -2.99
CA GLN A 5 14.24 16.92 -1.82
C GLN A 5 14.40 17.94 -0.68
N GLN A 6 14.66 19.21 -1.04
CA GLN A 6 14.81 20.29 -0.06
C GLN A 6 13.50 20.60 0.69
N GLU A 7 12.37 20.60 0.00
CA GLU A 7 11.07 20.79 0.62
C GLU A 7 10.72 19.64 1.56
N ILE A 8 11.10 18.40 1.21
CA ILE A 8 10.90 17.24 2.11
C ILE A 8 11.78 17.34 3.35
N ILE A 9 13.05 17.76 3.22
CA ILE A 9 13.94 17.96 4.37
C ILE A 9 13.38 19.04 5.31
N GLN A 10 12.89 20.15 4.73
CA GLN A 10 12.26 21.22 5.50
C GLN A 10 11.00 20.73 6.21
N TYR A 11 10.12 20.03 5.52
CA TYR A 11 8.92 19.42 6.10
C TYR A 11 9.24 18.51 7.29
N VAL A 12 10.23 17.62 7.12
CA VAL A 12 10.65 16.69 8.19
C VAL A 12 11.14 17.42 9.44
N GLN A 13 11.79 18.60 9.27
CA GLN A 13 12.24 19.44 10.38
C GLN A 13 11.09 20.21 11.03
N GLU A 14 10.21 20.82 10.23
CA GLU A 14 9.09 21.64 10.71
C GLU A 14 8.04 20.80 11.45
N GLU A 15 7.74 19.59 10.96
CA GLU A 15 6.77 18.67 11.55
C GLU A 15 7.38 17.75 12.64
N ASP A 16 8.62 18.02 13.09
CA ASP A 16 9.33 17.25 14.12
C ASP A 16 9.25 15.73 13.91
N VAL A 17 9.42 15.29 12.64
CA VAL A 17 9.41 13.87 12.27
C VAL A 17 10.56 13.16 12.98
N LYS A 18 10.29 12.03 13.61
CA LYS A 18 11.29 11.23 14.35
C LYS A 18 11.77 10.01 13.60
N PHE A 19 10.92 9.44 12.75
CA PHE A 19 11.25 8.24 11.96
C PHE A 19 10.77 8.38 10.51
N ILE A 20 11.63 8.01 9.58
CA ILE A 20 11.32 7.98 8.16
C ILE A 20 11.41 6.54 7.69
N ARG A 21 10.28 5.98 7.24
CA ARG A 21 10.23 4.63 6.70
C ARG A 21 10.50 4.66 5.21
N LEU A 22 11.57 4.02 4.79
CA LEU A 22 11.91 3.78 3.39
C LEU A 22 11.26 2.47 2.98
N ALA A 23 10.20 2.55 2.17
CA ALA A 23 9.35 1.42 1.82
C ALA A 23 9.59 0.97 0.38
N PHE A 24 9.53 -0.33 0.16
CA PHE A 24 9.63 -0.98 -1.15
C PHE A 24 8.86 -2.30 -1.12
N CYS A 25 8.69 -2.96 -2.27
CA CYS A 25 8.08 -4.29 -2.34
C CYS A 25 9.10 -5.35 -2.71
N ASP A 26 8.95 -6.56 -2.15
CA ASP A 26 9.63 -7.73 -2.67
C ASP A 26 8.98 -8.24 -3.98
N VAL A 27 9.53 -9.30 -4.57
CA VAL A 27 9.02 -9.88 -5.83
C VAL A 27 7.60 -10.45 -5.73
N PHE A 28 7.09 -10.66 -4.53
CA PHE A 28 5.72 -11.12 -4.26
C PHE A 28 4.74 -9.99 -3.97
N GLY A 29 5.18 -8.72 -4.12
CA GLY A 29 4.37 -7.54 -3.82
C GLY A 29 4.20 -7.27 -2.32
N LYS A 30 4.93 -7.97 -1.44
CA LYS A 30 4.88 -7.73 -0.01
C LYS A 30 5.71 -6.49 0.34
N GLN A 31 5.06 -5.50 0.97
CA GLN A 31 5.73 -4.29 1.39
C GLN A 31 6.74 -4.57 2.51
N LYS A 32 7.94 -4.07 2.32
CA LYS A 32 9.05 -4.05 3.28
C LYS A 32 9.43 -2.62 3.60
N ASN A 33 10.13 -2.39 4.70
CA ASN A 33 10.73 -1.08 4.98
C ASN A 33 11.93 -1.20 5.92
N ILE A 34 12.79 -0.18 5.85
CA ILE A 34 13.78 0.16 6.87
C ILE A 34 13.45 1.55 7.41
N SER A 35 13.63 1.79 8.69
CA SER A 35 13.46 3.11 9.28
C SER A 35 14.81 3.80 9.43
N ILE A 36 14.88 5.05 8.99
CA ILE A 36 16.03 5.93 9.20
C ILE A 36 15.64 7.09 10.11
N MET A 37 16.65 7.70 10.74
CA MET A 37 16.49 8.93 11.48
C MET A 37 16.50 10.13 10.53
N PRO A 38 15.89 11.27 10.89
CA PRO A 38 15.83 12.47 10.04
C PRO A 38 17.19 12.96 9.52
N ASP A 39 18.23 12.87 10.36
CA ASP A 39 19.59 13.30 10.02
C ASP A 39 20.19 12.49 8.85
N GLU A 40 19.67 11.26 8.60
CA GLU A 40 20.11 10.40 7.51
C GLU A 40 19.43 10.69 6.17
N LEU A 41 18.39 11.55 6.17
CA LEU A 41 17.57 11.78 4.98
C LEU A 41 18.37 12.38 3.82
N GLN A 42 19.26 13.33 4.11
CA GLN A 42 20.13 13.92 3.08
C GLN A 42 21.04 12.86 2.43
N ARG A 43 21.57 11.93 3.22
CA ARG A 43 22.38 10.81 2.74
C ARG A 43 21.54 9.86 1.90
N ALA A 44 20.31 9.55 2.35
CA ALA A 44 19.39 8.69 1.62
C ALA A 44 19.06 9.22 0.22
N PHE A 45 18.85 10.54 0.10
CA PHE A 45 18.64 11.18 -1.20
C PHE A 45 19.88 11.18 -2.09
N SER A 46 21.07 11.38 -1.49
CA SER A 46 22.31 11.55 -2.26
C SER A 46 22.95 10.24 -2.70
N TYR A 47 22.88 9.21 -1.87
CA TYR A 47 23.63 7.96 -2.04
C TYR A 47 22.76 6.69 -1.89
N GLY A 48 21.51 6.85 -1.47
CA GLY A 48 20.67 5.72 -1.07
C GLY A 48 21.05 5.16 0.30
N ILE A 49 20.22 4.24 0.77
CA ILE A 49 20.43 3.47 2.03
C ILE A 49 20.65 2.02 1.65
N ALA A 50 21.82 1.47 2.00
CA ALA A 50 22.16 0.09 1.71
C ALA A 50 21.28 -0.88 2.51
N ILE A 51 20.85 -1.95 1.85
CA ILE A 51 20.14 -3.09 2.45
C ILE A 51 20.81 -4.39 2.04
N ASP A 52 20.68 -5.40 2.90
CA ASP A 52 21.08 -6.76 2.57
C ASP A 52 19.94 -7.47 1.82
N ALA A 53 20.10 -7.56 0.50
CA ALA A 53 19.13 -8.18 -0.39
C ALA A 53 19.08 -9.72 -0.23
N SER A 54 20.13 -10.35 0.28
CA SER A 54 20.16 -11.81 0.47
C SER A 54 19.13 -12.29 1.50
N ALA A 55 18.71 -11.39 2.40
CA ALA A 55 17.66 -11.66 3.39
C ALA A 55 16.24 -11.47 2.84
N ILE A 56 16.09 -11.09 1.56
CA ILE A 56 14.80 -10.83 0.92
C ILE A 56 14.57 -11.85 -0.19
N ASP A 57 13.51 -12.62 -0.06
CA ASP A 57 13.16 -13.67 -1.02
C ASP A 57 13.09 -13.11 -2.46
N GLY A 58 13.87 -13.69 -3.35
CA GLY A 58 13.92 -13.35 -4.77
C GLY A 58 14.78 -12.11 -5.13
N PHE A 59 15.43 -11.46 -4.16
CA PHE A 59 16.24 -10.26 -4.44
C PHE A 59 17.71 -10.54 -4.76
N GLY A 60 18.30 -11.59 -4.23
CA GLY A 60 19.70 -11.88 -4.49
C GLY A 60 20.21 -13.11 -3.74
N ASP A 61 21.51 -13.27 -3.80
CA ASP A 61 22.25 -14.29 -3.08
C ASP A 61 23.34 -13.64 -2.19
N GLU A 62 24.04 -14.44 -1.41
CA GLU A 62 25.09 -13.97 -0.49
C GLU A 62 26.28 -13.27 -1.21
N THR A 63 26.43 -13.48 -2.52
CA THR A 63 27.54 -12.93 -3.31
C THR A 63 27.23 -11.56 -3.92
N HIS A 64 25.92 -11.22 -4.02
CA HIS A 64 25.41 -9.96 -4.61
C HIS A 64 24.32 -9.39 -3.70
N SER A 65 24.66 -9.15 -2.44
CA SER A 65 23.71 -8.81 -1.40
C SER A 65 23.40 -7.31 -1.27
N ASP A 66 24.30 -6.43 -1.76
CA ASP A 66 24.14 -5.00 -1.52
C ASP A 66 23.24 -4.35 -2.58
N LEU A 67 22.07 -3.91 -2.15
CA LEU A 67 21.18 -3.03 -2.89
C LEU A 67 20.98 -1.71 -2.14
N PHE A 68 20.55 -0.67 -2.85
CA PHE A 68 20.40 0.68 -2.30
C PHE A 68 18.98 1.20 -2.52
N LEU A 69 18.36 1.70 -1.45
CA LEU A 69 17.04 2.33 -1.46
C LEU A 69 17.17 3.84 -1.67
N HIS A 70 16.57 4.35 -2.73
CA HIS A 70 16.52 5.77 -3.05
C HIS A 70 15.09 6.29 -2.85
N PRO A 71 14.83 7.08 -1.80
CA PRO A 71 13.47 7.55 -1.53
C PRO A 71 12.99 8.56 -2.56
N GLU A 72 11.72 8.45 -2.95
CA GLU A 72 11.03 9.39 -3.82
C GLU A 72 10.31 10.47 -3.03
N PRO A 73 10.70 11.74 -3.18
CA PRO A 73 10.13 12.86 -2.44
C PRO A 73 8.60 12.95 -2.56
N ASP A 74 8.06 12.75 -3.76
CA ASP A 74 6.63 12.87 -4.06
C ASP A 74 5.75 11.82 -3.36
N THR A 75 6.36 10.79 -2.77
CA THR A 75 5.68 9.70 -2.07
C THR A 75 5.68 9.86 -0.56
N LEU A 76 6.19 10.98 -0.03
CA LEU A 76 6.15 11.25 1.40
C LEU A 76 4.72 11.23 1.92
N MET A 77 4.50 10.42 2.95
CA MET A 77 3.19 10.18 3.53
C MET A 77 3.29 10.09 5.06
N PRO A 78 2.62 10.97 5.81
CA PRO A 78 2.44 10.81 7.26
C PRO A 78 1.67 9.53 7.56
N LEU A 79 1.99 8.89 8.70
CA LEU A 79 1.30 7.69 9.18
C LEU A 79 0.41 8.05 10.38
N PRO A 80 -0.89 8.40 10.18
CA PRO A 80 -1.73 9.01 11.21
C PRO A 80 -2.04 8.07 12.40
N TRP A 81 -1.84 6.77 12.25
CA TRP A 81 -2.01 5.79 13.33
C TRP A 81 -0.80 5.70 14.28
N ARG A 82 0.21 6.51 14.09
CA ARG A 82 1.34 6.64 15.00
C ARG A 82 1.12 7.77 16.01
N PRO A 83 1.75 7.71 17.19
CA PRO A 83 1.63 8.77 18.19
C PRO A 83 2.00 10.14 17.61
N GLU A 84 1.31 11.19 18.05
CA GLU A 84 1.62 12.58 17.68
C GLU A 84 3.03 12.98 18.15
N GLU A 85 3.42 12.55 19.36
CA GLU A 85 4.79 12.64 19.82
C GLU A 85 5.65 11.58 19.13
N GLY A 86 6.59 12.03 18.31
CA GLY A 86 7.46 11.16 17.52
C GLY A 86 6.81 10.72 16.21
N SER A 87 6.32 11.69 15.44
CA SER A 87 5.67 11.45 14.15
C SER A 87 6.53 10.61 13.22
N VAL A 88 5.84 9.77 12.44
CA VAL A 88 6.45 8.84 11.49
C VAL A 88 5.92 9.13 10.10
N VAL A 89 6.83 9.24 9.14
CA VAL A 89 6.48 9.34 7.72
C VAL A 89 7.00 8.12 6.97
N ARG A 90 6.43 7.86 5.79
CA ARG A 90 6.89 6.84 4.86
C ARG A 90 7.16 7.49 3.52
N MET A 91 8.23 7.06 2.83
CA MET A 91 8.45 7.28 1.40
C MET A 91 8.65 5.94 0.71
N PHE A 92 8.12 5.78 -0.49
CA PHE A 92 8.48 4.68 -1.36
C PHE A 92 9.85 4.93 -1.99
N CYS A 93 10.56 3.84 -2.31
CA CYS A 93 11.91 3.90 -2.83
C CYS A 93 12.03 3.16 -4.15
N HIS A 94 12.89 3.67 -5.02
CA HIS A 94 13.54 2.88 -6.05
C HIS A 94 14.69 2.08 -5.47
N ILE A 95 15.00 0.96 -6.13
CA ILE A 95 16.08 0.06 -5.73
C ILE A 95 17.14 0.07 -6.84
N THR A 96 18.40 0.22 -6.44
CA THR A 96 19.53 0.18 -7.38
C THR A 96 20.63 -0.74 -6.90
N HIS A 97 21.48 -1.14 -7.83
CA HIS A 97 22.80 -1.70 -7.53
C HIS A 97 23.76 -0.59 -7.04
N GLN A 98 24.94 -0.99 -6.56
CA GLN A 98 25.96 -0.07 -6.05
C GLN A 98 26.45 0.93 -7.10
N ASP A 99 26.46 0.56 -8.37
CA ASP A 99 26.84 1.41 -9.49
C ASP A 99 25.75 2.39 -9.94
N GLY A 100 24.60 2.38 -9.26
CA GLY A 100 23.43 3.21 -9.56
C GLY A 100 22.52 2.66 -10.67
N THR A 101 22.81 1.49 -11.24
CA THR A 101 21.90 0.86 -12.20
C THR A 101 20.65 0.36 -11.51
N PRO A 102 19.44 0.50 -12.13
CA PRO A 102 18.19 0.00 -11.55
C PRO A 102 18.26 -1.50 -11.29
N PHE A 103 17.72 -1.93 -10.14
CA PHE A 103 17.57 -3.34 -9.82
C PHE A 103 16.46 -3.97 -10.69
N GLU A 104 16.73 -5.13 -11.28
CA GLU A 104 15.88 -5.76 -12.30
C GLU A 104 14.50 -6.18 -11.78
N TYR A 105 14.39 -6.41 -10.48
CA TYR A 105 13.15 -6.83 -9.82
C TYR A 105 12.51 -5.71 -8.98
N ASP A 106 12.95 -4.46 -9.15
CA ASP A 106 12.23 -3.31 -8.60
C ASP A 106 10.89 -3.13 -9.33
N SER A 107 9.80 -3.53 -8.68
CA SER A 107 8.46 -3.45 -9.26
C SER A 107 8.07 -2.02 -9.64
N ARG A 108 8.57 -1.01 -8.91
CA ARG A 108 8.32 0.40 -9.19
C ARG A 108 9.01 0.84 -10.49
N ALA A 109 10.28 0.49 -10.67
CA ALA A 109 11.03 0.77 -11.89
C ALA A 109 10.43 0.03 -13.11
N LEU A 110 9.92 -1.19 -12.91
CA LEU A 110 9.21 -1.94 -13.96
C LEU A 110 7.90 -1.25 -14.40
N LEU A 111 7.12 -0.74 -13.45
CA LEU A 111 5.90 0.02 -13.75
C LEU A 111 6.22 1.32 -14.47
N GLU A 112 7.23 2.08 -14.05
CA GLU A 112 7.70 3.29 -14.74
C GLU A 112 8.11 3.02 -16.19
N LYS A 113 8.84 1.93 -16.40
CA LYS A 113 9.22 1.50 -17.75
C LYS A 113 8.00 1.21 -18.62
N ALA A 114 6.97 0.59 -18.06
CA ALA A 114 5.72 0.31 -18.77
C ALA A 114 4.94 1.61 -19.08
N ILE A 115 4.85 2.53 -18.12
CA ILE A 115 4.21 3.85 -18.29
C ILE A 115 4.92 4.64 -19.39
N LYS A 116 6.26 4.65 -19.36
CA LYS A 116 7.07 5.33 -20.38
C LYS A 116 6.84 4.75 -21.77
N ALA A 117 6.86 3.42 -21.92
CA ALA A 117 6.62 2.76 -23.20
C ALA A 117 5.21 3.08 -23.76
N ALA A 118 4.19 3.10 -22.91
CA ALA A 118 2.85 3.52 -23.29
C ALA A 118 2.80 4.97 -23.76
N SER A 119 3.47 5.88 -23.03
CA SER A 119 3.54 7.30 -23.38
C SER A 119 4.25 7.55 -24.71
N GLU A 120 5.26 6.78 -25.06
CA GLU A 120 5.94 6.82 -26.36
C GLU A 120 5.00 6.46 -27.54
N GLU A 121 4.01 5.62 -27.28
CA GLU A 121 2.92 5.28 -28.23
C GLU A 121 1.74 6.26 -28.17
N GLY A 122 1.85 7.35 -27.39
CA GLY A 122 0.79 8.35 -27.22
C GLY A 122 -0.37 7.89 -26.32
N LEU A 123 -0.17 6.82 -25.55
CA LEU A 123 -1.18 6.27 -24.64
C LEU A 123 -0.96 6.79 -23.22
N GLN A 124 -2.06 7.19 -22.57
CA GLN A 124 -2.11 7.54 -21.16
C GLN A 124 -3.16 6.69 -20.48
N PHE A 125 -2.81 6.14 -19.31
CA PHE A 125 -3.71 5.30 -18.52
C PHE A 125 -4.08 5.98 -17.22
N SER A 126 -5.33 5.76 -16.79
CA SER A 126 -5.79 6.01 -15.44
C SER A 126 -6.43 4.75 -14.92
N PHE A 127 -6.23 4.46 -13.64
CA PHE A 127 -6.81 3.28 -12.98
C PHE A 127 -7.66 3.72 -11.80
N GLY A 128 -8.89 3.19 -11.72
CA GLY A 128 -9.65 3.07 -10.49
C GLY A 128 -9.42 1.66 -9.93
N THR A 129 -9.29 1.55 -8.64
CA THR A 129 -9.14 0.25 -7.98
C THR A 129 -10.34 -0.02 -7.07
N GLU A 130 -10.91 -1.21 -7.19
CA GLU A 130 -11.88 -1.76 -6.25
C GLU A 130 -11.13 -2.82 -5.45
N GLN A 131 -11.11 -2.68 -4.14
CA GLN A 131 -10.29 -3.52 -3.28
C GLN A 131 -11.12 -4.16 -2.18
N GLU A 132 -11.20 -5.48 -2.24
CA GLU A 132 -11.89 -6.28 -1.25
C GLU A 132 -10.92 -6.82 -0.20
N PHE A 133 -11.46 -7.09 0.98
CA PHE A 133 -10.74 -7.72 2.09
C PHE A 133 -11.72 -8.40 3.06
N TYR A 134 -11.22 -9.41 3.77
CA TYR A 134 -11.96 -10.02 4.86
C TYR A 134 -11.50 -9.50 6.21
N LEU A 135 -12.45 -9.35 7.14
CA LEU A 135 -12.18 -9.07 8.55
C LEU A 135 -12.47 -10.31 9.39
N PHE A 136 -11.45 -10.76 10.10
CA PHE A 136 -11.53 -11.87 11.05
C PHE A 136 -11.32 -11.40 12.47
N ARG A 137 -11.87 -12.12 13.43
CA ARG A 137 -11.61 -11.90 14.86
C ARG A 137 -10.19 -12.35 15.20
N SER A 138 -9.54 -11.63 16.10
CA SER A 138 -8.35 -12.13 16.77
C SER A 138 -8.76 -12.98 17.98
N ASP A 139 -7.87 -13.90 18.38
CA ASP A 139 -8.02 -14.61 19.66
C ASP A 139 -7.59 -13.74 20.85
N ASP A 140 -7.65 -14.31 22.08
CA ASP A 140 -7.28 -13.60 23.31
C ASP A 140 -5.78 -13.22 23.39
N PHE A 141 -4.95 -13.78 22.51
CA PHE A 141 -3.52 -13.46 22.38
C PHE A 141 -3.23 -12.47 21.25
N GLY A 142 -4.25 -12.04 20.51
CA GLY A 142 -4.13 -11.15 19.35
C GLY A 142 -3.77 -11.88 18.05
N GLU A 143 -3.77 -13.21 18.04
CA GLU A 143 -3.48 -14.00 16.84
C GLU A 143 -4.70 -14.08 15.92
N PRO A 144 -4.48 -14.12 14.57
CA PRO A 144 -5.56 -14.21 13.61
C PRO A 144 -6.33 -15.53 13.75
N THR A 145 -7.66 -15.44 13.68
CA THR A 145 -8.53 -16.63 13.58
C THR A 145 -9.17 -16.68 12.19
N MET A 146 -9.85 -17.80 11.88
CA MET A 146 -10.70 -17.92 10.68
C MET A 146 -12.18 -17.64 10.99
N ILE A 147 -12.47 -16.95 12.10
CA ILE A 147 -13.84 -16.58 12.49
C ILE A 147 -14.17 -15.22 11.89
N PRO A 148 -15.09 -15.12 10.92
CA PRO A 148 -15.48 -13.85 10.34
C PRO A 148 -15.97 -12.86 11.40
N TYR A 149 -15.74 -11.59 11.17
CA TYR A 149 -16.16 -10.54 12.10
C TYR A 149 -17.68 -10.48 12.24
N ASP A 150 -18.40 -10.70 11.14
CA ASP A 150 -19.85 -10.80 11.09
C ASP A 150 -20.31 -11.87 10.08
N HIS A 151 -21.63 -11.91 9.81
CA HIS A 151 -22.25 -12.79 8.84
C HIS A 151 -23.27 -12.03 7.97
N ALA A 152 -23.04 -10.73 7.78
CA ALA A 152 -23.82 -9.92 6.86
C ALA A 152 -23.60 -10.35 5.40
N GLY A 153 -24.48 -9.92 4.54
CA GLY A 153 -24.45 -10.14 3.10
C GLY A 153 -24.19 -8.85 2.34
N TYR A 154 -24.33 -8.94 1.01
CA TYR A 154 -24.05 -7.84 0.10
C TYR A 154 -24.90 -6.61 0.39
N MET A 155 -24.24 -5.49 0.67
CA MET A 155 -24.84 -4.18 0.99
C MET A 155 -25.76 -4.17 2.23
N ASP A 156 -25.65 -5.17 3.11
CA ASP A 156 -26.33 -5.12 4.41
C ASP A 156 -25.82 -3.93 5.23
N ILE A 157 -26.66 -3.53 6.19
CA ILE A 157 -26.39 -2.40 7.08
C ILE A 157 -26.28 -2.86 8.54
N ALA A 158 -25.84 -1.98 9.42
CA ALA A 158 -25.84 -2.25 10.86
C ALA A 158 -27.29 -2.54 11.36
N PRO A 159 -27.50 -3.48 12.30
CA PRO A 159 -26.47 -4.14 13.14
C PRO A 159 -25.86 -5.42 12.56
N GLU A 160 -26.35 -5.94 11.44
CA GLU A 160 -25.85 -7.16 10.79
C GLU A 160 -24.42 -6.92 10.28
N ASP A 161 -24.21 -5.84 9.54
CA ASP A 161 -22.90 -5.34 9.14
C ASP A 161 -22.19 -4.67 10.33
N LYS A 162 -21.26 -5.39 10.94
CA LYS A 162 -20.42 -4.88 12.03
C LYS A 162 -19.19 -4.14 11.52
N GLY A 163 -18.87 -4.30 10.24
CA GLY A 163 -17.71 -3.69 9.59
C GLY A 163 -17.91 -2.20 9.24
N GLU A 164 -19.11 -1.66 9.28
CA GLU A 164 -19.43 -0.28 8.86
C GLU A 164 -18.52 0.76 9.52
N ASN A 165 -18.35 0.71 10.85
CA ASN A 165 -17.49 1.66 11.56
C ASN A 165 -16.00 1.44 11.25
N ILE A 166 -15.58 0.22 10.97
CA ILE A 166 -14.20 -0.10 10.57
C ILE A 166 -13.91 0.51 9.19
N ARG A 167 -14.80 0.30 8.21
CA ARG A 167 -14.67 0.93 6.89
C ARG A 167 -14.68 2.45 6.98
N ARG A 168 -15.56 3.03 7.80
CA ARG A 168 -15.59 4.47 8.07
C ARG A 168 -14.25 4.99 8.61
N GLU A 169 -13.65 4.31 9.59
CA GLU A 169 -12.35 4.68 10.14
C GLU A 169 -11.25 4.57 9.08
N ILE A 170 -11.26 3.51 8.27
CA ILE A 170 -10.32 3.33 7.15
C ILE A 170 -10.45 4.49 6.16
N CYS A 171 -11.65 4.80 5.69
CA CYS A 171 -11.88 5.88 4.72
C CYS A 171 -11.40 7.23 5.25
N LEU A 172 -11.73 7.59 6.50
CA LEU A 172 -11.29 8.85 7.10
C LEU A 172 -9.75 8.91 7.29
N THR A 173 -9.13 7.78 7.61
CA THR A 173 -7.66 7.70 7.70
C THR A 173 -7.02 7.90 6.33
N LEU A 174 -7.58 7.30 5.29
CA LEU A 174 -7.11 7.48 3.90
C LEU A 174 -7.27 8.93 3.42
N GLU A 175 -8.40 9.57 3.74
CA GLU A 175 -8.61 11.00 3.42
C GLU A 175 -7.58 11.90 4.09
N GLN A 176 -7.21 11.65 5.35
CA GLN A 176 -6.13 12.36 6.04
C GLN A 176 -4.78 12.18 5.33
N MET A 177 -4.60 11.07 4.63
CA MET A 177 -3.41 10.77 3.83
C MET A 177 -3.52 11.28 2.39
N GLY A 178 -4.58 12.03 2.02
CA GLY A 178 -4.80 12.53 0.67
C GLY A 178 -5.23 11.48 -0.35
N ILE A 179 -5.63 10.30 0.11
CA ILE A 179 -6.20 9.23 -0.72
C ILE A 179 -7.72 9.32 -0.62
N HIS A 180 -8.41 9.33 -1.75
CA HIS A 180 -9.84 9.59 -1.79
C HIS A 180 -10.63 8.32 -2.13
N PRO A 181 -11.21 7.63 -1.12
CA PRO A 181 -12.21 6.59 -1.36
C PRO A 181 -13.42 7.16 -2.12
N GLU A 182 -14.04 6.33 -2.95
CA GLU A 182 -15.24 6.68 -3.71
C GLU A 182 -16.49 6.07 -3.09
N SER A 183 -16.42 4.78 -2.77
CA SER A 183 -17.49 4.05 -2.11
C SER A 183 -16.96 3.02 -1.11
N SER A 184 -17.84 2.52 -0.23
CA SER A 184 -17.54 1.40 0.65
C SER A 184 -18.82 0.67 1.04
N HIS A 185 -18.81 -0.66 1.06
CA HIS A 185 -19.92 -1.48 1.45
C HIS A 185 -19.49 -2.84 2.01
N HIS A 186 -20.42 -3.58 2.59
CA HIS A 186 -20.25 -4.98 2.92
C HIS A 186 -20.40 -5.82 1.65
N GLU A 187 -19.49 -6.78 1.46
CA GLU A 187 -19.50 -7.70 0.33
C GLU A 187 -20.30 -8.97 0.62
N GLN A 188 -20.33 -9.93 -0.35
CA GLN A 188 -21.18 -11.12 -0.28
C GLN A 188 -20.77 -12.09 0.83
N GLY A 189 -19.47 -12.19 1.12
CA GLY A 189 -18.96 -13.12 2.11
C GLY A 189 -19.05 -12.61 3.54
N PRO A 190 -19.19 -13.49 4.54
CA PRO A 190 -19.21 -13.10 5.94
C PRO A 190 -17.90 -12.39 6.32
N GLY A 191 -18.02 -11.15 6.83
CA GLY A 191 -16.87 -10.29 7.14
C GLY A 191 -16.11 -9.77 5.92
N GLN A 192 -16.64 -9.91 4.70
CA GLN A 192 -16.06 -9.38 3.49
C GLN A 192 -16.49 -7.93 3.26
N ASN A 193 -15.54 -7.08 2.92
CA ASN A 193 -15.71 -5.64 2.77
C ASN A 193 -15.07 -5.18 1.48
N GLU A 194 -15.56 -4.08 0.91
CA GLU A 194 -15.00 -3.44 -0.27
C GLU A 194 -14.88 -1.92 -0.06
N ILE A 195 -13.82 -1.35 -0.62
CA ILE A 195 -13.62 0.10 -0.71
C ILE A 195 -13.04 0.42 -2.09
N ASP A 196 -13.70 1.33 -2.78
CA ASP A 196 -13.35 1.75 -4.13
C ASP A 196 -12.63 3.09 -4.13
N PHE A 197 -11.80 3.31 -5.13
CA PHE A 197 -10.97 4.50 -5.26
C PHE A 197 -11.20 5.22 -6.57
N ARG A 198 -11.13 6.55 -6.50
CA ARG A 198 -11.13 7.39 -7.69
C ARG A 198 -9.95 7.06 -8.59
N TYR A 199 -10.16 7.29 -9.88
CA TYR A 199 -9.13 7.13 -10.89
C TYR A 199 -7.92 8.01 -10.61
N SER A 200 -6.74 7.43 -10.77
CA SER A 200 -5.45 8.12 -10.71
C SER A 200 -4.50 7.59 -11.78
N ASP A 201 -3.36 8.23 -11.95
CA ASP A 201 -2.30 7.68 -12.80
C ASP A 201 -1.79 6.33 -12.27
N PRO A 202 -1.17 5.50 -13.11
CA PRO A 202 -0.82 4.13 -12.73
C PRO A 202 0.10 4.02 -11.52
N MET A 203 1.05 4.93 -11.35
CA MET A 203 1.99 4.90 -10.22
C MET A 203 1.27 5.29 -8.93
N THR A 204 0.48 6.34 -8.95
CA THR A 204 -0.36 6.77 -7.83
C THR A 204 -1.36 5.66 -7.45
N ALA A 205 -1.98 4.99 -8.42
CA ALA A 205 -2.90 3.88 -8.14
C ALA A 205 -2.20 2.72 -7.43
N ALA A 206 -1.00 2.34 -7.87
CA ALA A 206 -0.19 1.31 -7.22
C ALA A 206 0.22 1.70 -5.78
N ASP A 207 0.68 2.94 -5.59
CA ASP A 207 1.05 3.46 -4.27
C ASP A 207 -0.15 3.51 -3.31
N ASN A 208 -1.31 3.91 -3.82
CA ASN A 208 -2.56 3.94 -3.05
C ASN A 208 -3.00 2.53 -2.65
N ALA A 209 -2.90 1.55 -3.55
CA ALA A 209 -3.25 0.16 -3.25
C ALA A 209 -2.38 -0.43 -2.11
N LEU A 210 -1.07 -0.20 -2.14
CA LEU A 210 -0.16 -0.62 -1.07
C LEU A 210 -0.44 0.10 0.25
N THR A 211 -0.73 1.40 0.16
CA THR A 211 -1.06 2.23 1.33
C THR A 211 -2.38 1.77 1.94
N PHE A 212 -3.39 1.51 1.13
CA PHE A 212 -4.68 0.97 1.55
C PHE A 212 -4.53 -0.31 2.38
N GLN A 213 -3.82 -1.31 1.86
CA GLN A 213 -3.61 -2.56 2.61
C GLN A 213 -2.95 -2.31 3.98
N THR A 214 -2.02 -1.36 4.05
CA THR A 214 -1.35 -0.99 5.31
C THR A 214 -2.33 -0.32 6.28
N VAL A 215 -3.16 0.60 5.79
CA VAL A 215 -4.20 1.29 6.59
C VAL A 215 -5.23 0.29 7.12
N VAL A 216 -5.77 -0.56 6.25
CA VAL A 216 -6.76 -1.58 6.63
C VAL A 216 -6.22 -2.48 7.73
N LYS A 217 -5.00 -3.00 7.58
CA LYS A 217 -4.36 -3.85 8.59
C LYS A 217 -4.12 -3.11 9.90
N ALA A 218 -3.70 -1.84 9.84
CA ALA A 218 -3.47 -1.02 11.03
C ALA A 218 -4.77 -0.70 11.78
N VAL A 219 -5.84 -0.36 11.05
CA VAL A 219 -7.17 -0.09 11.64
C VAL A 219 -7.77 -1.38 12.20
N ALA A 220 -7.73 -2.48 11.46
CA ALA A 220 -8.21 -3.77 11.94
C ALA A 220 -7.52 -4.18 13.25
N LEU A 221 -6.20 -4.12 13.30
CA LEU A 221 -5.43 -4.46 14.50
C LEU A 221 -5.81 -3.61 15.72
N ARG A 222 -6.01 -2.29 15.55
CA ARG A 222 -6.45 -1.40 16.64
C ARG A 222 -7.84 -1.76 17.19
N ASN A 223 -8.66 -2.37 16.35
CA ASN A 223 -10.02 -2.80 16.71
C ASN A 223 -10.10 -4.29 17.12
N GLY A 224 -8.95 -4.95 17.38
CA GLY A 224 -8.90 -6.36 17.79
C GLY A 224 -9.29 -7.33 16.67
N LEU A 225 -9.09 -6.93 15.42
CA LEU A 225 -9.40 -7.67 14.21
C LEU A 225 -8.15 -7.94 13.38
N CYS A 226 -8.24 -8.93 12.50
CA CYS A 226 -7.26 -9.20 11.46
C CYS A 226 -7.87 -9.00 10.09
N ALA A 227 -7.17 -8.29 9.21
CA ALA A 227 -7.55 -8.13 7.82
C ALA A 227 -6.76 -9.09 6.93
N ASP A 228 -7.46 -9.80 6.06
CA ASP A 228 -6.91 -10.75 5.10
C ASP A 228 -7.21 -10.30 3.67
N PHE A 229 -6.16 -10.26 2.85
CA PHE A 229 -6.19 -9.92 1.43
C PHE A 229 -5.81 -11.13 0.55
N SER A 230 -5.73 -12.34 1.13
CA SER A 230 -5.46 -13.54 0.32
C SER A 230 -6.64 -13.83 -0.62
N PRO A 231 -6.38 -14.34 -1.83
CA PRO A 231 -7.42 -14.47 -2.87
C PRO A 231 -8.64 -15.29 -2.48
N LYS A 232 -8.47 -16.23 -1.57
CA LYS A 232 -9.55 -17.15 -1.13
C LYS A 232 -9.40 -17.49 0.35
N PRO A 233 -9.66 -16.52 1.27
CA PRO A 233 -9.48 -16.74 2.71
C PRO A 233 -10.36 -17.85 3.27
N LEU A 234 -11.58 -17.96 2.78
CA LEU A 234 -12.57 -18.98 3.17
C LEU A 234 -12.94 -19.87 1.98
N ARG A 235 -12.75 -21.18 2.12
CA ARG A 235 -12.88 -22.16 1.04
C ARG A 235 -14.22 -22.09 0.31
N ASP A 236 -15.33 -21.98 1.05
CA ASP A 236 -16.69 -22.08 0.54
C ASP A 236 -17.41 -20.71 0.47
N GLN A 237 -16.68 -19.62 0.61
CA GLN A 237 -17.18 -18.25 0.56
C GLN A 237 -16.64 -17.52 -0.69
N PRO A 238 -17.15 -16.34 -1.07
CA PRO A 238 -16.61 -15.56 -2.18
C PRO A 238 -15.11 -15.33 -2.09
N ALA A 239 -14.44 -15.28 -3.25
CA ALA A 239 -13.05 -14.87 -3.35
C ALA A 239 -12.92 -13.36 -3.14
N ILE A 240 -11.72 -12.87 -2.86
CA ILE A 240 -11.39 -11.44 -2.88
C ILE A 240 -11.19 -11.01 -4.33
N GLY A 241 -11.89 -9.97 -4.76
CA GLY A 241 -11.64 -9.25 -6.00
C GLY A 241 -10.58 -8.15 -5.81
N PHE A 242 -9.75 -7.98 -6.83
CA PHE A 242 -8.98 -6.77 -7.05
C PHE A 242 -9.26 -6.36 -8.49
N ILE A 243 -10.04 -5.29 -8.67
CA ILE A 243 -10.52 -4.87 -9.98
C ILE A 243 -9.80 -3.58 -10.38
N LEU A 244 -9.24 -3.57 -11.58
CA LEU A 244 -8.72 -2.36 -12.23
C LEU A 244 -9.72 -1.91 -13.27
N THR A 245 -10.23 -0.68 -13.12
CA THR A 245 -11.15 -0.06 -14.07
C THR A 245 -10.45 1.03 -14.87
N PHE A 246 -10.91 1.24 -16.11
CA PHE A 246 -10.33 2.21 -17.05
C PHE A 246 -11.42 3.18 -17.53
N PRO A 247 -11.25 4.51 -17.41
CA PRO A 247 -12.30 5.47 -17.72
C PRO A 247 -12.68 5.59 -19.19
N SER A 248 -11.85 5.09 -20.11
CA SER A 248 -12.01 5.34 -21.54
C SER A 248 -12.62 4.22 -22.36
N ASN A 249 -12.99 3.07 -21.74
CA ASN A 249 -13.62 1.98 -22.47
C ASN A 249 -14.52 1.12 -21.55
N PRO A 250 -15.86 1.20 -21.72
CA PRO A 250 -16.81 0.42 -20.91
C PRO A 250 -16.69 -1.11 -21.08
N ILE A 251 -15.81 -1.57 -21.97
CA ILE A 251 -15.58 -3.01 -22.25
C ILE A 251 -14.25 -3.50 -21.62
N ALA A 252 -13.40 -2.61 -21.13
CA ALA A 252 -12.06 -2.94 -20.63
C ALA A 252 -11.97 -2.91 -19.09
N ASN A 253 -12.89 -3.61 -18.42
CA ASN A 253 -12.66 -3.92 -17.01
C ASN A 253 -11.78 -5.17 -16.95
N LEU A 254 -10.52 -4.98 -16.57
CA LEU A 254 -9.60 -6.09 -16.35
C LEU A 254 -9.76 -6.57 -14.91
N ILE A 255 -10.46 -7.67 -14.72
CA ILE A 255 -10.51 -8.37 -13.43
C ILE A 255 -9.17 -9.09 -13.27
N ILE A 256 -8.35 -8.63 -12.35
CA ILE A 256 -7.12 -9.33 -11.97
C ILE A 256 -7.48 -10.19 -10.76
N TRP A 257 -7.63 -11.49 -11.01
CA TRP A 257 -7.62 -12.47 -9.95
C TRP A 257 -6.18 -12.59 -9.46
N THR A 258 -5.92 -12.25 -8.21
CA THR A 258 -4.66 -12.64 -7.57
C THR A 258 -4.73 -14.16 -7.35
N LEU A 259 -3.84 -14.90 -8.02
CA LEU A 259 -3.65 -16.33 -7.86
C LEU A 259 -2.93 -16.67 -6.57
#